data_464570429af05926353d9e52513a97ba
#
_entry.id   464570429af05926353d9e52513a97ba
#
_cell.length_a   1.000
_cell.length_b   1.000
_cell.length_c   1.000
_cell.angle_alpha   90.00
_cell.angle_beta   90.00
_cell.angle_gamma   90.00
#
_symmetry.space_group_name_H-M   'P 1'
#
loop_
_entity.id
_entity.type
_entity.pdbx_description
1 polymer ?
#
loop_
_entity_poly.entity_id
_entity_poly.type
_entity_poly.pdbx_seq_one_letter_code
_entity_poly.pdbx_strand_id
1 'polypeptide(L)'
;LDRSTHERGSDGTPVPIDRARWEATIDELGGQGLRVLAAAERVAVSGATTLSADDAESDLVLLGLVGIVDPPRPEAIQAIADCHRAGIRVKMITGDHIGTAVAIARELGIVQGPDAARALTGAELEAMTQEELRTRVREVDVFARTSPEHKIRIVRALQSHGEVVAMTGDGVN
;
A
#
# COMPACT_ATOMS: atom_id res chain seq x y z
N LEU A 1 -0.14 12.29 8.26
CA LEU A 1 0.53 12.94 9.40
C LEU A 1 1.09 14.32 9.06
N ASP A 2 1.52 14.58 7.82
CA ASP A 2 2.20 15.81 7.40
C ASP A 2 1.38 17.09 7.61
N ARG A 3 0.06 16.95 7.57
CA ARG A 3 -0.90 18.05 7.78
C ARG A 3 -1.21 18.32 9.26
N SER A 4 -0.75 17.47 10.18
CA SER A 4 -1.02 17.58 11.62
C SER A 4 0.20 18.11 12.35
N THR A 5 -0.02 19.10 13.22
CA THR A 5 0.99 19.69 14.09
C THR A 5 0.82 19.24 15.55
N HIS A 6 -0.39 18.84 15.90
CA HIS A 6 -0.77 18.38 17.24
C HIS A 6 -1.52 17.05 17.18
N GLU A 7 -1.63 16.41 18.33
CA GLU A 7 -2.49 15.24 18.57
C GLU A 7 -3.35 15.49 19.82
N ARG A 8 -4.42 14.70 19.96
CA ARG A 8 -5.29 14.79 21.12
C ARG A 8 -4.64 14.07 22.31
N GLY A 9 -4.33 14.81 23.36
CA GLY A 9 -3.83 14.26 24.63
C GLY A 9 -4.90 13.47 25.38
N SER A 10 -4.49 12.74 26.42
CA SER A 10 -5.39 11.91 27.23
C SER A 10 -6.45 12.70 28.00
N ASP A 11 -6.21 13.97 28.24
CA ASP A 11 -7.15 14.92 28.87
C ASP A 11 -8.06 15.63 27.83
N GLY A 12 -7.90 15.31 26.56
CA GLY A 12 -8.62 15.92 25.47
C GLY A 12 -8.04 17.24 24.98
N THR A 13 -6.92 17.72 25.52
CA THR A 13 -6.25 18.93 25.03
C THR A 13 -5.29 18.60 23.86
N PRO A 14 -5.08 19.54 22.92
CA PRO A 14 -4.06 19.37 21.89
C PRO A 14 -2.65 19.43 22.49
N VAL A 15 -1.81 18.43 22.17
CA VAL A 15 -0.38 18.39 22.50
C VAL A 15 0.44 18.26 21.22
N PRO A 16 1.71 18.64 21.20
CA PRO A 16 2.55 18.44 20.01
C PRO A 16 2.56 16.98 19.56
N ILE A 17 2.43 16.73 18.24
CA ILE A 17 2.34 15.38 17.70
C ILE A 17 3.65 14.60 17.86
N ASP A 18 3.57 13.39 18.40
CA ASP A 18 4.66 12.41 18.39
C ASP A 18 4.63 11.62 17.06
N ARG A 19 5.28 12.18 16.04
CA ARG A 19 5.32 11.59 14.68
C ARG A 19 5.92 10.19 14.68
N ALA A 20 7.02 9.98 15.40
CA ALA A 20 7.72 8.70 15.42
C ALA A 20 6.82 7.56 15.97
N ARG A 21 6.06 7.85 17.02
CA ARG A 21 5.07 6.91 17.57
C ARG A 21 3.98 6.59 16.56
N TRP A 22 3.43 7.60 15.89
CA TRP A 22 2.36 7.40 14.93
C TRP A 22 2.82 6.67 13.66
N GLU A 23 4.02 6.95 13.19
CA GLU A 23 4.64 6.22 12.07
C GLU A 23 4.83 4.75 12.41
N ALA A 24 5.37 4.44 13.59
CA ALA A 24 5.50 3.06 14.07
C ALA A 24 4.13 2.34 14.16
N THR A 25 3.09 3.05 14.63
CA THR A 25 1.73 2.49 14.69
C THR A 25 1.16 2.24 13.29
N ILE A 26 1.41 3.13 12.33
CA ILE A 26 1.00 2.94 10.93
C ILE A 26 1.68 1.70 10.34
N ASP A 27 2.98 1.55 10.58
CA ASP A 27 3.73 0.39 10.09
C ASP A 27 3.25 -0.91 10.72
N GLU A 28 2.96 -0.90 12.03
CA GLU A 28 2.39 -2.06 12.74
C GLU A 28 1.03 -2.46 12.16
N LEU A 29 0.10 -1.52 12.04
CA LEU A 29 -1.23 -1.76 11.47
C LEU A 29 -1.16 -2.19 9.99
N GLY A 30 -0.29 -1.54 9.21
CA GLY A 30 -0.02 -1.92 7.83
C GLY A 30 0.56 -3.33 7.70
N GLY A 31 1.45 -3.73 8.63
CA GLY A 31 1.98 -5.08 8.72
C GLY A 31 0.94 -6.16 9.01
N GLN A 32 -0.19 -5.78 9.61
CA GLN A 32 -1.36 -6.63 9.83
C GLN A 32 -2.30 -6.69 8.61
N GLY A 33 -1.94 -6.06 7.48
CA GLY A 33 -2.78 -6.02 6.27
C GLY A 33 -3.88 -4.96 6.31
N LEU A 34 -3.87 -4.05 7.29
CA LEU A 34 -4.88 -3.01 7.41
C LEU A 34 -4.55 -1.82 6.50
N ARG A 35 -5.57 -1.31 5.82
CA ARG A 35 -5.52 0.02 5.21
C ARG A 35 -5.71 1.06 6.29
N VAL A 36 -4.66 1.85 6.57
CA VAL A 36 -4.67 2.83 7.65
C VAL A 36 -5.10 4.20 7.14
N LEU A 37 -6.11 4.77 7.79
CA LEU A 37 -6.55 6.15 7.58
C LEU A 37 -6.35 6.93 8.88
N ALA A 38 -5.95 8.20 8.74
CA ALA A 38 -5.86 9.14 9.87
C ALA A 38 -7.13 10.00 9.92
N ALA A 39 -7.65 10.18 11.13
CA ALA A 39 -8.69 11.15 11.42
C ALA A 39 -8.07 12.35 12.13
N ALA A 40 -8.36 13.55 11.66
CA ALA A 40 -7.88 14.78 12.25
C ALA A 40 -8.98 15.85 12.23
N GLU A 41 -8.86 16.81 13.11
CA GLU A 41 -9.78 17.95 13.19
C GLU A 41 -9.03 19.28 13.21
N ARG A 42 -9.71 20.34 12.89
CA ARG A 42 -9.28 21.72 13.15
C ARG A 42 -10.41 22.48 13.81
N VAL A 43 -10.11 23.20 14.83
CA VAL A 43 -11.08 24.10 15.47
C VAL A 43 -11.21 25.34 14.59
N ALA A 44 -12.40 25.56 14.03
CA ALA A 44 -12.66 26.76 13.26
C ALA A 44 -12.52 28.03 14.13
N VAL A 45 -11.97 29.08 13.55
CA VAL A 45 -11.91 30.38 14.22
C VAL A 45 -13.33 30.87 14.47
N SER A 46 -13.59 31.33 15.70
CA SER A 46 -14.91 31.84 16.09
C SER A 46 -15.37 32.92 15.11
N GLY A 47 -16.58 32.71 14.51
CA GLY A 47 -17.16 33.63 13.52
C GLY A 47 -16.81 33.32 12.06
N ALA A 48 -16.03 32.29 11.77
CA ALA A 48 -15.79 31.85 10.40
C ALA A 48 -17.08 31.24 9.82
N THR A 49 -17.54 31.76 8.69
CA THR A 49 -18.72 31.25 7.96
C THR A 49 -18.36 30.43 6.73
N THR A 50 -17.07 30.40 6.36
CA THR A 50 -16.52 29.68 5.20
C THR A 50 -15.23 28.99 5.61
N LEU A 51 -14.98 27.80 5.05
CA LEU A 51 -13.71 27.07 5.16
C LEU A 51 -13.05 27.06 3.78
N SER A 52 -11.77 27.34 3.75
CA SER A 52 -10.92 27.17 2.56
C SER A 52 -10.31 25.77 2.54
N ALA A 53 -9.75 25.35 1.39
CA ALA A 53 -9.00 24.11 1.30
C ALA A 53 -7.78 24.12 2.25
N ASP A 54 -7.10 25.25 2.36
CA ASP A 54 -5.95 25.43 3.25
C ASP A 54 -6.32 25.22 4.74
N ASP A 55 -7.54 25.63 5.12
CA ASP A 55 -8.04 25.40 6.48
C ASP A 55 -8.24 23.90 6.79
N ALA A 56 -8.55 23.10 5.78
CA ALA A 56 -8.72 21.66 5.92
C ALA A 56 -7.40 20.87 5.75
N GLU A 57 -6.32 21.52 5.31
CA GLU A 57 -5.08 20.85 4.92
C GLU A 57 -3.86 21.24 5.78
N SER A 58 -4.00 22.15 6.74
CA SER A 58 -2.91 22.60 7.60
C SER A 58 -3.31 22.69 9.06
N ASP A 59 -2.32 22.59 9.95
CA ASP A 59 -2.43 22.79 11.40
C ASP A 59 -3.52 21.90 12.06
N LEU A 60 -3.66 20.68 11.58
CA LEU A 60 -4.65 19.75 12.09
C LEU A 60 -4.20 19.14 13.44
N VAL A 61 -5.19 18.81 14.25
CA VAL A 61 -5.03 18.01 15.47
C VAL A 61 -5.40 16.57 15.12
N LEU A 62 -4.44 15.66 15.17
CA LEU A 62 -4.68 14.24 14.93
C LEU A 62 -5.54 13.66 16.06
N LEU A 63 -6.65 13.02 15.69
CA LEU A 63 -7.55 12.34 16.62
C LEU A 63 -7.18 10.87 16.82
N GLY A 64 -6.66 10.24 15.76
CA GLY A 64 -6.30 8.84 15.79
C GLY A 64 -6.18 8.23 14.41
N LEU A 65 -5.95 6.91 14.41
CA LEU A 65 -5.88 6.08 13.21
C LEU A 65 -7.06 5.11 13.18
N VAL A 66 -7.54 4.82 11.98
CA VAL A 66 -8.55 3.79 11.73
C VAL A 66 -7.94 2.76 10.78
N GLY A 67 -7.87 1.51 11.23
CA GLY A 67 -7.49 0.37 10.39
C GLY A 67 -8.73 -0.21 9.72
N ILE A 68 -8.73 -0.28 8.38
CA ILE A 68 -9.78 -0.89 7.59
C ILE A 68 -9.26 -2.21 7.05
N VAL A 69 -10.00 -3.28 7.26
CA VAL A 69 -9.74 -4.60 6.67
C VAL A 69 -10.75 -4.84 5.55
N ASP A 70 -10.24 -5.28 4.40
CA ASP A 70 -11.04 -5.84 3.32
C ASP A 70 -10.43 -7.23 3.01
N PRO A 71 -10.95 -8.28 3.65
CA PRO A 71 -10.36 -9.61 3.52
C PRO A 71 -10.47 -10.10 2.07
N PRO A 72 -9.46 -10.81 1.56
CA PRO A 72 -9.52 -11.42 0.25
C PRO A 72 -10.73 -12.33 0.09
N ARG A 73 -11.37 -12.26 -1.08
CA ARG A 73 -12.51 -13.11 -1.39
C ARG A 73 -12.08 -14.58 -1.48
N PRO A 74 -12.84 -15.53 -0.90
CA PRO A 74 -12.50 -16.95 -0.95
C PRO A 74 -12.29 -17.47 -2.37
N GLU A 75 -13.05 -16.96 -3.34
CA GLU A 75 -12.93 -17.32 -4.75
C GLU A 75 -11.59 -16.89 -5.35
N ALA A 76 -11.05 -15.75 -4.90
CA ALA A 76 -9.74 -15.26 -5.34
C ALA A 76 -8.62 -16.17 -4.79
N ILE A 77 -8.70 -16.58 -3.53
CA ILE A 77 -7.74 -17.52 -2.92
C ILE A 77 -7.76 -18.84 -3.69
N GLN A 78 -8.97 -19.36 -3.98
CA GLN A 78 -9.10 -20.61 -4.74
C GLN A 78 -8.55 -20.48 -6.17
N ALA A 79 -8.84 -19.38 -6.86
CA ALA A 79 -8.34 -19.15 -8.22
C ALA A 79 -6.80 -19.06 -8.27
N ILE A 80 -6.17 -18.45 -7.26
CA ILE A 80 -4.71 -18.39 -7.15
C ILE A 80 -4.13 -19.79 -6.91
N ALA A 81 -4.75 -20.59 -6.05
CA ALA A 81 -4.35 -21.97 -5.84
C ALA A 81 -4.45 -22.80 -7.13
N ASP A 82 -5.48 -22.58 -7.94
CA ASP A 82 -5.66 -23.22 -9.24
C ASP A 82 -4.59 -22.79 -10.25
N CYS A 83 -4.25 -21.51 -10.27
CA CYS A 83 -3.13 -21.00 -11.08
C CYS A 83 -1.82 -21.69 -10.73
N HIS A 84 -1.51 -21.81 -9.44
CA HIS A 84 -0.29 -22.47 -8.99
C HIS A 84 -0.25 -23.96 -9.39
N ARG A 85 -1.39 -24.67 -9.28
CA ARG A 85 -1.48 -26.07 -9.72
C ARG A 85 -1.28 -26.23 -11.24
N ALA A 86 -1.68 -25.22 -12.00
CA ALA A 86 -1.46 -25.18 -13.43
C ALA A 86 -0.05 -24.70 -13.85
N GLY A 87 0.84 -24.43 -12.87
CA GLY A 87 2.18 -23.90 -13.13
C GLY A 87 2.23 -22.42 -13.49
N ILE A 88 1.13 -21.69 -13.25
CA ILE A 88 1.02 -20.26 -13.51
C ILE A 88 1.48 -19.50 -12.28
N ARG A 89 2.44 -18.60 -12.45
CA ARG A 89 2.90 -17.71 -11.37
C ARG A 89 2.01 -16.48 -11.29
N VAL A 90 1.46 -16.23 -10.12
CA VAL A 90 0.65 -15.04 -9.85
C VAL A 90 1.54 -13.98 -9.18
N LYS A 91 1.42 -12.73 -9.62
CA LYS A 91 2.13 -11.58 -9.04
C LYS A 91 1.11 -10.50 -8.71
N MET A 92 1.32 -9.82 -7.59
CA MET A 92 0.46 -8.71 -7.17
C MET A 92 1.07 -7.38 -7.58
N ILE A 93 0.26 -6.51 -8.19
CA ILE A 93 0.62 -5.12 -8.50
C ILE A 93 -0.44 -4.23 -7.88
N THR A 94 -0.05 -3.35 -6.95
CA THR A 94 -1.00 -2.53 -6.19
C THR A 94 -0.46 -1.12 -5.92
N GLY A 95 -1.37 -0.18 -5.67
CA GLY A 95 -1.07 1.15 -5.13
C GLY A 95 -0.91 1.18 -3.61
N ASP A 96 -1.17 0.08 -2.91
CA ASP A 96 -1.09 0.00 -1.46
C ASP A 96 0.35 0.08 -0.93
N HIS A 97 0.47 0.35 0.37
CA HIS A 97 1.75 0.31 1.09
C HIS A 97 2.32 -1.13 1.06
N ILE A 98 3.65 -1.24 1.02
CA ILE A 98 4.35 -2.53 0.85
C ILE A 98 3.99 -3.53 1.96
N GLY A 99 3.88 -3.09 3.22
CA GLY A 99 3.49 -3.95 4.35
C GLY A 99 2.10 -4.56 4.14
N THR A 100 1.11 -3.73 3.79
CA THR A 100 -0.26 -4.16 3.48
C THR A 100 -0.29 -5.11 2.27
N ALA A 101 0.41 -4.76 1.19
CA ALA A 101 0.46 -5.58 -0.02
C ALA A 101 1.05 -6.97 0.24
N VAL A 102 2.12 -7.05 1.02
CA VAL A 102 2.75 -8.33 1.40
C VAL A 102 1.83 -9.16 2.28
N ALA A 103 1.14 -8.55 3.26
CA ALA A 103 0.18 -9.25 4.11
C ALA A 103 -0.97 -9.85 3.29
N ILE A 104 -1.58 -9.07 2.40
CA ILE A 104 -2.65 -9.53 1.49
C ILE A 104 -2.14 -10.61 0.53
N ALA A 105 -0.93 -10.48 -0.01
CA ALA A 105 -0.35 -11.46 -0.92
C ALA A 105 -0.11 -12.82 -0.23
N ARG A 106 0.24 -12.81 1.06
CA ARG A 106 0.34 -14.03 1.88
C ARG A 106 -1.03 -14.66 2.12
N GLU A 107 -2.03 -13.86 2.49
CA GLU A 107 -3.39 -14.33 2.73
C GLU A 107 -4.03 -14.90 1.47
N LEU A 108 -3.78 -14.31 0.31
CA LEU A 108 -4.17 -14.81 -1.00
C LEU A 108 -3.40 -16.08 -1.44
N GLY A 109 -2.29 -16.42 -0.78
CA GLY A 109 -1.44 -17.53 -1.17
C GLY A 109 -0.53 -17.24 -2.38
N ILE A 110 -0.38 -15.98 -2.80
CA ILE A 110 0.57 -15.58 -3.85
C ILE A 110 2.00 -15.84 -3.40
N VAL A 111 2.30 -15.49 -2.15
CA VAL A 111 3.59 -15.72 -1.50
C VAL A 111 3.53 -17.02 -0.72
N GLN A 112 4.36 -17.98 -1.08
CA GLN A 112 4.46 -19.29 -0.43
C GLN A 112 5.77 -19.39 0.35
N GLY A 113 5.69 -19.87 1.60
CA GLY A 113 6.84 -20.13 2.46
C GLY A 113 7.16 -19.04 3.48
N PRO A 114 8.09 -19.32 4.42
CA PRO A 114 8.43 -18.43 5.52
C PRO A 114 9.33 -17.25 5.08
N ASP A 115 10.00 -17.38 3.94
CA ASP A 115 10.88 -16.33 3.43
C ASP A 115 10.06 -15.08 3.08
N ALA A 116 10.66 -13.93 3.39
CA ALA A 116 10.03 -12.65 3.14
C ALA A 116 9.56 -12.57 1.69
N ALA A 117 8.31 -12.14 1.51
CA ALA A 117 7.81 -11.84 0.17
C ALA A 117 8.82 -10.98 -0.56
N ARG A 118 9.23 -11.42 -1.74
CA ARG A 118 10.10 -10.63 -2.60
C ARG A 118 9.27 -9.51 -3.18
N ALA A 119 9.36 -8.34 -2.55
CA ALA A 119 8.56 -7.18 -2.88
C ALA A 119 9.43 -6.04 -3.38
N LEU A 120 8.91 -5.25 -4.31
CA LEU A 120 9.49 -4.00 -4.79
C LEU A 120 8.47 -2.87 -4.68
N THR A 121 8.94 -1.70 -4.31
CA THR A 121 8.15 -0.47 -4.33
C THR A 121 8.25 0.25 -5.67
N GLY A 122 7.27 1.13 -5.97
CA GLY A 122 7.33 2.00 -7.14
C GLY A 122 8.59 2.86 -7.18
N ALA A 123 9.06 3.36 -6.03
CA ALA A 123 10.31 4.13 -5.95
C ALA A 123 11.54 3.31 -6.32
N GLU A 124 11.63 2.05 -5.88
CA GLU A 124 12.71 1.13 -6.29
C GLU A 124 12.61 0.80 -7.78
N LEU A 125 11.40 0.59 -8.31
CA LEU A 125 11.18 0.38 -9.74
C LEU A 125 11.63 1.59 -10.57
N GLU A 126 11.35 2.81 -10.10
CA GLU A 126 11.77 4.04 -10.77
C GLU A 126 13.28 4.19 -10.82
N ALA A 127 13.95 3.81 -9.73
CA ALA A 127 15.42 3.86 -9.64
C ALA A 127 16.14 2.78 -10.49
N MET A 128 15.41 1.70 -10.88
CA MET A 128 15.98 0.61 -11.69
C MET A 128 15.94 0.92 -13.18
N THR A 129 16.99 0.53 -13.87
CA THR A 129 16.99 0.39 -15.33
C THR A 129 16.08 -0.77 -15.77
N GLN A 130 15.69 -0.80 -17.05
CA GLN A 130 14.88 -1.90 -17.57
C GLN A 130 15.62 -3.25 -17.54
N GLU A 131 16.96 -3.24 -17.67
CA GLU A 131 17.78 -4.45 -17.61
C GLU A 131 17.88 -5.00 -16.18
N GLU A 132 18.04 -4.14 -15.19
CA GLU A 132 18.00 -4.53 -13.77
C GLU A 132 16.63 -5.11 -13.39
N LEU A 133 15.54 -4.47 -13.83
CA LEU A 133 14.21 -5.00 -13.62
C LEU A 133 14.02 -6.36 -14.29
N ARG A 134 14.50 -6.53 -15.52
CA ARG A 134 14.47 -7.80 -16.24
C ARG A 134 15.13 -8.92 -15.43
N THR A 135 16.28 -8.66 -14.84
CA THR A 135 17.00 -9.67 -14.04
C THR A 135 16.22 -10.09 -12.80
N ARG A 136 15.54 -9.15 -12.15
CA ARG A 136 14.86 -9.37 -10.84
C ARG A 136 13.38 -9.77 -10.95
N VAL A 137 12.68 -9.38 -12.03
CA VAL A 137 11.22 -9.46 -12.13
C VAL A 137 10.64 -10.86 -11.89
N ARG A 138 11.39 -11.91 -12.26
CA ARG A 138 10.93 -13.29 -12.08
C ARG A 138 10.87 -13.70 -10.60
N GLU A 139 11.69 -13.10 -9.77
CA GLU A 139 11.80 -13.40 -8.35
C GLU A 139 10.87 -12.57 -7.47
N VAL A 140 10.36 -11.44 -7.99
CA VAL A 140 9.47 -10.54 -7.25
C VAL A 140 8.03 -11.02 -7.36
N ASP A 141 7.34 -11.10 -6.24
CA ASP A 141 5.95 -11.55 -6.15
C ASP A 141 4.99 -10.37 -5.98
N VAL A 142 5.45 -9.28 -5.36
CA VAL A 142 4.62 -8.13 -4.99
C VAL A 142 5.27 -6.84 -5.47
N PHE A 143 4.49 -6.01 -6.16
CA PHE A 143 4.87 -4.65 -6.58
C PHE A 143 3.91 -3.67 -5.92
N ALA A 144 4.41 -2.87 -4.97
CA ALA A 144 3.64 -1.95 -4.14
C ALA A 144 3.88 -0.49 -4.54
N ARG A 145 2.92 0.40 -4.29
CA ARG A 145 3.02 1.84 -4.64
C ARG A 145 3.37 2.08 -6.11
N THR A 146 2.80 1.27 -6.99
CA THR A 146 3.08 1.33 -8.43
C THR A 146 2.18 2.33 -9.14
N SER A 147 2.73 2.94 -10.21
CA SER A 147 1.99 3.74 -11.19
C SER A 147 1.60 2.88 -12.43
N PRO A 148 0.73 3.38 -13.30
CA PRO A 148 0.40 2.69 -14.55
C PRO A 148 1.62 2.41 -15.45
N GLU A 149 2.62 3.31 -15.48
CA GLU A 149 3.85 3.13 -16.25
C GLU A 149 4.67 1.95 -15.73
N HIS A 150 4.70 1.74 -14.42
CA HIS A 150 5.38 0.60 -13.81
C HIS A 150 4.80 -0.72 -14.28
N LYS A 151 3.49 -0.81 -14.46
CA LYS A 151 2.81 -2.03 -14.94
C LYS A 151 3.32 -2.43 -16.32
N ILE A 152 3.46 -1.47 -17.23
CA ILE A 152 3.99 -1.72 -18.59
C ILE A 152 5.44 -2.20 -18.52
N ARG A 153 6.27 -1.60 -17.66
CA ARG A 153 7.66 -2.00 -17.46
C ARG A 153 7.78 -3.44 -16.97
N ILE A 154 6.96 -3.82 -15.98
CA ILE A 154 6.92 -5.17 -15.41
C ILE A 154 6.52 -6.19 -16.47
N VAL A 155 5.46 -5.93 -17.23
CA VAL A 155 4.99 -6.82 -18.30
C VAL A 155 6.09 -7.01 -19.35
N ARG A 156 6.71 -5.94 -19.84
CA ARG A 156 7.80 -6.01 -20.81
C ARG A 156 9.00 -6.81 -20.29
N ALA A 157 9.34 -6.64 -19.01
CA ALA A 157 10.42 -7.39 -18.38
C ALA A 157 10.12 -8.88 -18.32
N LEU A 158 8.89 -9.30 -17.97
CA LEU A 158 8.46 -10.70 -18.01
C LEU A 158 8.45 -11.27 -19.42
N GLN A 159 7.87 -10.54 -20.39
CA GLN A 159 7.83 -10.94 -21.80
C GLN A 159 9.22 -11.12 -22.41
N SER A 160 10.22 -10.34 -21.98
CA SER A 160 11.60 -10.49 -22.45
C SER A 160 12.25 -11.83 -22.05
N HIS A 161 11.64 -12.55 -21.08
CA HIS A 161 12.01 -13.93 -20.73
C HIS A 161 11.21 -14.99 -21.48
N GLY A 162 10.38 -14.59 -22.47
CA GLY A 162 9.49 -15.51 -23.18
C GLY A 162 8.23 -15.90 -22.42
N GLU A 163 7.94 -15.22 -21.31
CA GLU A 163 6.74 -15.48 -20.51
C GLU A 163 5.48 -14.96 -21.23
N VAL A 164 4.41 -15.72 -21.19
CA VAL A 164 3.07 -15.25 -21.58
C VAL A 164 2.43 -14.58 -20.37
N VAL A 165 2.13 -13.30 -20.49
CA VAL A 165 1.64 -12.49 -19.37
C VAL A 165 0.19 -12.11 -19.61
N ALA A 166 -0.68 -12.44 -18.65
CA ALA A 166 -2.03 -11.90 -18.55
C ALA A 166 -2.06 -10.89 -17.38
N MET A 167 -2.76 -9.79 -17.56
CA MET A 167 -3.00 -8.80 -16.52
C MET A 167 -4.50 -8.63 -16.33
N THR A 168 -4.94 -8.68 -15.08
CA THR A 168 -6.33 -8.41 -14.69
C THR A 168 -6.39 -7.23 -13.73
N GLY A 169 -7.48 -6.49 -13.76
CA GLY A 169 -7.75 -5.37 -12.87
C GLY A 169 -9.18 -4.88 -13.05
N ASP A 170 -9.63 -4.01 -12.17
CA ASP A 170 -10.99 -3.45 -12.16
C ASP A 170 -11.19 -2.29 -13.16
N GLY A 171 -10.20 -2.00 -13.99
CA GLY A 171 -10.28 -0.99 -15.04
C GLY A 171 -10.00 0.45 -14.61
N VAL A 172 -9.74 0.69 -13.34
CA VAL A 172 -9.35 2.00 -12.80
C VAL A 172 -7.82 2.15 -12.77
N ASN A 173 -7.12 1.09 -12.94
CA ASN A 173 -5.66 1.02 -12.83
C ASN A 173 -4.97 0.85 -14.18
#